data_00654d102659f42c271010bb08f90273
#
_entry.id   00654d102659f42c271010bb08f90273
#
_cell.length_a   1.000
_cell.length_b   1.000
_cell.length_c   1.000
_cell.angle_alpha   90.00
_cell.angle_beta   90.00
_cell.angle_gamma   90.00
#
_symmetry.space_group_name_H-M   'P 1'
#
loop_
_entity.id
_entity.type
_entity.pdbx_description
1 polymer ?
#
loop_
_entity_poly.entity_id
_entity_poly.type
_entity_poly.pdbx_seq_one_letter_code
_entity_poly.pdbx_strand_id
1 'polypeptide(L)'
;SLGGEQSGHIIAKKYATTGDGILSSLLLARMVKESGRDLADLTSFIKRLPQTLINVGGVDRSRANTDPVVAEAVLGNTGRVLLRPSGTEPLVRVMVEAATQAQADGVASRLADVVKENLAL
;
A
#
# COMPACT_ATOMS: atom_id res chain seq x y z
N SER A 1 1.34 18.88 -10.55
CA SER A 1 1.73 17.61 -9.91
C SER A 1 0.53 16.97 -9.26
N LEU A 2 0.40 15.66 -9.39
CA LEU A 2 -0.61 14.82 -8.76
C LEU A 2 0.05 13.99 -7.66
N GLY A 3 -0.66 13.78 -6.56
CA GLY A 3 -0.32 12.83 -5.52
C GLY A 3 -1.53 11.97 -5.19
N GLY A 4 -1.30 10.77 -4.69
CA GLY A 4 -2.39 9.88 -4.30
C GLY A 4 -1.88 8.63 -3.60
N GLU A 5 -2.80 7.96 -2.94
CA GLU A 5 -2.56 6.68 -2.26
C GLU A 5 -3.79 5.78 -2.37
N GLN A 6 -3.64 4.50 -2.04
CA GLN A 6 -4.72 3.52 -2.13
C GLN A 6 -5.93 3.81 -1.25
N SER A 7 -5.78 4.62 -0.21
CA SER A 7 -6.90 5.09 0.62
C SER A 7 -7.94 5.93 -0.15
N GLY A 8 -7.66 6.26 -1.41
CA GLY A 8 -8.54 7.06 -2.25
C GLY A 8 -8.32 8.56 -2.14
N HIS A 9 -7.33 9.01 -1.37
CA HIS A 9 -6.95 10.41 -1.35
C HIS A 9 -6.16 10.75 -2.62
N ILE A 10 -6.68 11.69 -3.39
CA ILE A 10 -6.03 12.24 -4.58
C ILE A 10 -5.85 13.73 -4.39
N ILE A 11 -4.61 14.19 -4.52
CA ILE A 11 -4.24 15.59 -4.40
C ILE A 11 -3.87 16.12 -5.78
N ALA A 12 -4.67 17.05 -6.29
CA ALA A 12 -4.37 17.81 -7.50
C ALA A 12 -3.76 19.17 -7.09
N LYS A 13 -2.44 19.20 -6.87
CA LYS A 13 -1.71 20.31 -6.25
C LYS A 13 -1.90 21.66 -6.97
N LYS A 14 -2.30 21.64 -8.25
CA LYS A 14 -2.65 22.84 -9.01
C LYS A 14 -3.89 23.55 -8.46
N TYR A 15 -4.80 22.82 -7.81
CA TYR A 15 -6.10 23.31 -7.39
C TYR A 15 -6.28 23.32 -5.87
N ALA A 16 -5.71 22.33 -5.18
CA ALA A 16 -5.81 22.18 -3.72
C ALA A 16 -4.56 21.52 -3.13
N THR A 17 -4.28 21.78 -1.87
CA THR A 17 -3.14 21.19 -1.14
C THR A 17 -3.51 19.94 -0.36
N THR A 18 -4.80 19.62 -0.30
CA THR A 18 -5.34 18.43 0.38
C THR A 18 -6.08 17.53 -0.61
N GLY A 19 -6.37 16.30 -0.20
CA GLY A 19 -7.25 15.41 -0.93
C GLY A 19 -8.69 15.94 -0.91
N ASP A 20 -9.29 16.08 -2.09
CA ASP A 20 -10.66 16.53 -2.28
C ASP A 20 -11.36 15.59 -3.27
N GLY A 21 -12.35 14.85 -2.79
CA GLY A 21 -13.07 13.86 -3.58
C GLY A 21 -13.97 14.50 -4.65
N ILE A 22 -14.55 15.67 -4.36
CA ILE A 22 -15.40 16.39 -5.33
C ILE A 22 -14.52 16.94 -6.46
N LEU A 23 -13.43 17.62 -6.13
CA LEU A 23 -12.47 18.10 -7.12
C LEU A 23 -11.93 16.95 -7.98
N SER A 24 -11.54 15.84 -7.36
CA SER A 24 -11.00 14.68 -8.06
C SER A 24 -12.02 14.06 -9.02
N SER A 25 -13.28 13.94 -8.60
CA SER A 25 -14.35 13.41 -9.46
C SER A 25 -14.66 14.33 -10.64
N LEU A 26 -14.65 15.65 -10.44
CA LEU A 26 -14.85 16.62 -11.52
C LEU A 26 -13.69 16.59 -12.53
N LEU A 27 -12.44 16.48 -12.05
CA LEU A 27 -11.26 16.34 -12.93
C LEU A 27 -11.33 15.05 -13.75
N LEU A 28 -11.76 13.95 -13.14
CA LEU A 28 -11.94 12.67 -13.84
C LEU A 28 -13.05 12.75 -14.88
N ALA A 29 -14.22 13.28 -14.52
CA ALA A 29 -15.34 13.47 -15.44
C ALA A 29 -14.95 14.36 -16.63
N ARG A 30 -14.20 15.41 -16.38
CA ARG A 30 -13.65 16.27 -17.43
C ARG A 30 -12.72 15.49 -18.37
N MET A 31 -11.81 14.67 -17.83
CA MET A 31 -10.89 13.85 -18.62
C MET A 31 -11.64 12.85 -19.52
N VAL A 32 -12.65 12.17 -18.96
CA VAL A 32 -13.53 11.27 -19.73
C VAL A 32 -14.21 12.02 -20.88
N LYS A 33 -14.81 13.17 -20.60
CA LYS A 33 -15.48 14.01 -21.61
C LYS A 33 -14.53 14.50 -22.70
N GLU A 34 -13.34 15.00 -22.32
CA GLU A 34 -12.36 15.55 -23.28
C GLU A 34 -11.71 14.45 -24.14
N SER A 35 -11.53 13.23 -23.59
CA SER A 35 -10.92 12.12 -24.31
C SER A 35 -11.87 11.44 -25.31
N GLY A 36 -13.18 11.59 -25.13
CA GLY A 36 -14.20 10.85 -25.88
C GLY A 36 -14.22 9.33 -25.63
N ARG A 37 -13.49 8.87 -24.60
CA ARG A 37 -13.36 7.46 -24.20
C ARG A 37 -14.10 7.23 -22.89
N ASP A 38 -14.59 6.01 -22.67
CA ASP A 38 -15.14 5.65 -21.36
C ASP A 38 -14.06 5.41 -20.30
N LEU A 39 -14.46 5.39 -19.03
CA LEU A 39 -13.53 5.24 -17.92
C LEU A 39 -12.87 3.86 -17.91
N ALA A 40 -13.58 2.81 -18.28
CA ALA A 40 -13.04 1.45 -18.33
C ALA A 40 -11.91 1.36 -19.37
N ASP A 41 -12.10 1.96 -20.52
CA ASP A 41 -11.07 2.06 -21.56
C ASP A 41 -9.87 2.89 -21.11
N LEU A 42 -10.11 4.05 -20.50
CA LEU A 42 -9.04 4.91 -19.96
C LEU A 42 -8.22 4.24 -18.86
N THR A 43 -8.78 3.29 -18.12
CA THR A 43 -8.12 2.58 -17.02
C THR A 43 -7.66 1.17 -17.38
N SER A 44 -7.87 0.72 -18.62
CA SER A 44 -7.57 -0.65 -19.08
C SER A 44 -6.10 -1.07 -18.94
N PHE A 45 -5.17 -0.11 -18.92
CA PHE A 45 -3.75 -0.35 -18.70
C PHE A 45 -3.39 -0.63 -17.23
N ILE A 46 -4.28 -0.31 -16.28
CA ILE A 46 -4.05 -0.53 -14.85
C ILE A 46 -4.30 -1.99 -14.53
N LYS A 47 -3.23 -2.72 -14.25
CA LYS A 47 -3.31 -4.10 -13.73
C LYS A 47 -3.12 -4.05 -12.22
N ARG A 48 -4.17 -4.41 -11.47
CA ARG A 48 -4.04 -4.58 -10.02
C ARG A 48 -3.25 -5.85 -9.74
N LEU A 49 -2.18 -5.71 -8.98
CA LEU A 49 -1.48 -6.86 -8.43
C LEU A 49 -2.20 -7.35 -7.17
N PRO A 50 -2.25 -8.66 -6.93
CA PRO A 50 -2.70 -9.22 -5.67
C PRO A 50 -1.93 -8.63 -4.50
N GLN A 51 -2.66 -8.25 -3.46
CA GLN A 51 -2.10 -7.61 -2.28
C GLN A 51 -2.64 -8.26 -1.01
N THR A 52 -1.76 -8.54 -0.07
CA THR A 52 -2.10 -9.05 1.26
C THR A 52 -1.58 -8.10 2.32
N LEU A 53 -2.44 -7.76 3.29
CA LEU A 53 -2.12 -6.93 4.43
C LEU A 53 -2.37 -7.70 5.71
N ILE A 54 -1.34 -7.85 6.54
CA ILE A 54 -1.43 -8.47 7.87
C ILE A 54 -1.04 -7.44 8.93
N ASN A 55 -1.89 -7.27 9.93
CA ASN A 55 -1.62 -6.45 11.10
C ASN A 55 -1.06 -7.32 12.23
N VAL A 56 0.16 -7.07 12.65
CA VAL A 56 0.83 -7.80 13.74
C VAL A 56 0.81 -6.94 14.98
N GLY A 57 -0.04 -7.31 15.96
CA GLY A 57 -0.14 -6.66 17.26
C GLY A 57 0.76 -7.30 18.32
N GLY A 58 0.90 -6.64 19.49
CA GLY A 58 1.73 -7.13 20.59
C GLY A 58 3.23 -7.07 20.31
N VAL A 59 3.66 -6.13 19.45
CA VAL A 59 5.05 -5.99 19.02
C VAL A 59 5.58 -4.57 19.24
N ASP A 60 6.88 -4.46 19.48
CA ASP A 60 7.57 -3.18 19.55
C ASP A 60 7.71 -2.57 18.15
N ARG A 61 6.78 -1.71 17.81
CA ARG A 61 6.74 -1.02 16.51
C ARG A 61 7.93 -0.09 16.24
N SER A 62 8.64 0.36 17.27
CA SER A 62 9.78 1.27 17.10
C SER A 62 10.98 0.57 16.43
N ARG A 63 11.09 -0.75 16.61
CA ARG A 63 12.12 -1.59 16.04
C ARG A 63 11.82 -2.09 14.61
N ALA A 64 10.60 -1.92 14.12
CA ALA A 64 10.18 -2.48 12.83
C ALA A 64 11.06 -2.08 11.63
N ASN A 65 11.65 -0.88 11.66
CA ASN A 65 12.52 -0.38 10.58
C ASN A 65 14.02 -0.55 10.88
N THR A 66 14.39 -0.98 12.07
CA THR A 66 15.81 -1.03 12.53
C THR A 66 16.26 -2.44 12.88
N ASP A 67 15.33 -3.39 13.05
CA ASP A 67 15.68 -4.77 13.35
C ASP A 67 16.30 -5.44 12.10
N PRO A 68 17.53 -5.97 12.20
CA PRO A 68 18.25 -6.52 11.05
C PRO A 68 17.60 -7.77 10.47
N VAL A 69 16.97 -8.61 11.30
CA VAL A 69 16.31 -9.84 10.86
C VAL A 69 15.03 -9.51 10.07
N VAL A 70 14.27 -8.51 10.57
CA VAL A 70 13.08 -8.02 9.89
C VAL A 70 13.45 -7.33 8.58
N ALA A 71 14.53 -6.53 8.56
CA ALA A 71 15.02 -5.87 7.36
C ALA A 71 15.48 -6.88 6.29
N GLU A 72 16.18 -7.94 6.67
CA GLU A 72 16.63 -9.00 5.76
C GLU A 72 15.44 -9.77 5.16
N ALA A 73 14.42 -10.06 5.97
CA ALA A 73 13.22 -10.74 5.51
C ALA A 73 12.44 -9.95 4.45
N VAL A 74 12.52 -8.62 4.47
CA VAL A 74 11.86 -7.70 3.51
C VAL A 74 12.56 -7.65 2.14
N LEU A 75 13.84 -7.95 2.06
CA LEU A 75 14.68 -7.81 0.85
C LEU A 75 14.48 -8.92 -0.22
N GLY A 76 13.45 -9.77 -0.11
CA GLY A 76 13.14 -10.80 -1.12
C GLY A 76 12.69 -10.21 -2.47
N ASN A 77 13.13 -10.83 -3.57
CA ASN A 77 13.04 -10.33 -4.96
C ASN A 77 11.70 -10.57 -5.67
N THR A 78 10.61 -10.97 -5.03
CA THR A 78 9.41 -11.49 -5.71
C THR A 78 8.18 -10.61 -5.67
N GLY A 79 8.34 -9.32 -5.41
CA GLY A 79 7.23 -8.37 -5.34
C GLY A 79 7.59 -7.14 -4.53
N ARG A 80 6.57 -6.36 -4.18
CA ARG A 80 6.72 -5.21 -3.30
C ARG A 80 6.34 -5.59 -1.88
N VAL A 81 7.25 -5.38 -0.96
CA VAL A 81 6.99 -5.52 0.48
C VAL A 81 7.06 -4.15 1.14
N LEU A 82 6.08 -3.85 1.95
CA LEU A 82 6.06 -2.66 2.80
C LEU A 82 5.81 -3.07 4.24
N LEU A 83 6.78 -2.82 5.09
CA LEU A 83 6.66 -2.94 6.53
C LEU A 83 6.48 -1.54 7.12
N ARG A 84 5.38 -1.31 7.83
CA ARG A 84 5.08 0.02 8.37
C ARG A 84 4.55 -0.06 9.80
N PRO A 85 5.21 0.60 10.78
CA PRO A 85 4.62 0.80 12.10
C PRO A 85 3.36 1.64 11.98
N SER A 86 2.29 1.26 12.70
CA SER A 86 1.08 2.07 12.77
C SER A 86 1.34 3.35 13.57
N GLY A 87 0.83 4.48 13.10
CA GLY A 87 0.95 5.76 13.81
C GLY A 87 0.10 5.83 15.07
N THR A 88 -1.05 5.15 15.06
CA THR A 88 -2.09 5.29 16.09
C THR A 88 -2.28 4.03 16.95
N GLU A 89 -1.88 2.86 16.49
CA GLU A 89 -2.10 1.58 17.14
C GLU A 89 -0.77 0.88 17.44
N PRO A 90 -0.66 0.06 18.51
CA PRO A 90 0.55 -0.69 18.85
C PRO A 90 0.68 -1.94 17.96
N LEU A 91 0.85 -1.74 16.66
CA LEU A 91 1.01 -2.81 15.68
C LEU A 91 1.93 -2.41 14.52
N VAL A 92 2.42 -3.42 13.83
CA VAL A 92 3.17 -3.31 12.58
C VAL A 92 2.29 -3.86 11.44
N ARG A 93 2.20 -3.10 10.36
CA ARG A 93 1.51 -3.50 9.13
C ARG A 93 2.51 -4.13 8.16
N VAL A 94 2.25 -5.38 7.81
CA VAL A 94 2.98 -6.12 6.78
C VAL A 94 2.12 -6.14 5.53
N MET A 95 2.55 -5.46 4.48
CA MET A 95 1.86 -5.42 3.19
C MET A 95 2.75 -6.03 2.12
N VAL A 96 2.18 -6.92 1.33
CA VAL A 96 2.87 -7.59 0.23
C VAL A 96 2.04 -7.51 -1.04
N GLU A 97 2.65 -7.06 -2.12
CA GLU A 97 2.11 -7.15 -3.48
C GLU A 97 2.95 -8.17 -4.26
N ALA A 98 2.29 -9.09 -4.95
CA ALA A 98 2.97 -10.13 -5.75
C ALA A 98 2.21 -10.45 -7.04
N ALA A 99 2.80 -11.27 -7.90
CA ALA A 99 2.20 -11.66 -9.17
C ALA A 99 0.94 -12.54 -8.98
N THR A 100 0.86 -13.30 -7.89
CA THR A 100 -0.30 -14.14 -7.55
C THR A 100 -0.72 -13.94 -6.09
N GLN A 101 -2.00 -14.19 -5.80
CA GLN A 101 -2.52 -14.11 -4.43
C GLN A 101 -1.78 -15.09 -3.49
N ALA A 102 -1.56 -16.31 -3.93
CA ALA A 102 -0.85 -17.32 -3.14
C ALA A 102 0.57 -16.88 -2.75
N GLN A 103 1.27 -16.19 -3.66
CA GLN A 103 2.59 -15.62 -3.36
C GLN A 103 2.48 -14.47 -2.35
N ALA A 104 1.52 -13.56 -2.53
CA ALA A 104 1.30 -12.45 -1.60
C ALA A 104 0.99 -12.97 -0.18
N ASP A 105 0.08 -13.94 -0.07
CA ASP A 105 -0.31 -14.56 1.21
C ASP A 105 0.86 -15.27 1.87
N GLY A 106 1.59 -16.09 1.13
CA GLY A 106 2.72 -16.87 1.66
C GLY A 106 3.88 -15.98 2.15
N VAL A 107 4.19 -14.90 1.42
CA VAL A 107 5.23 -13.96 1.84
C VAL A 107 4.75 -13.12 3.03
N ALA A 108 3.50 -12.62 3.00
CA ALA A 108 2.94 -11.82 4.09
C ALA A 108 2.88 -12.61 5.40
N SER A 109 2.46 -13.88 5.36
CA SER A 109 2.41 -14.74 6.55
C SER A 109 3.80 -14.97 7.15
N ARG A 110 4.79 -15.33 6.35
CA ARG A 110 6.18 -15.51 6.83
C ARG A 110 6.74 -14.24 7.45
N LEU A 111 6.52 -13.09 6.83
CA LEU A 111 6.98 -11.81 7.37
C LEU A 111 6.25 -11.45 8.67
N ALA A 112 4.95 -11.74 8.77
CA ALA A 112 4.20 -11.53 10.00
C ALA A 112 4.73 -12.38 11.15
N ASP A 113 5.11 -13.65 10.89
CA ASP A 113 5.73 -14.54 11.88
C ASP A 113 7.10 -14.00 12.32
N VAL A 114 7.96 -13.59 11.38
CA VAL A 114 9.27 -12.97 11.69
C VAL A 114 9.10 -11.71 12.55
N VAL A 115 8.14 -10.84 12.20
CA VAL A 115 7.84 -9.63 12.99
C VAL A 115 7.37 -10.00 14.39
N LYS A 116 6.49 -10.98 14.52
CA LYS A 116 5.97 -11.43 15.81
C LYS A 116 7.04 -12.05 16.70
N GLU A 117 7.93 -12.86 16.13
CA GLU A 117 9.00 -13.52 16.88
C GLU A 117 10.11 -12.55 17.33
N ASN A 118 10.51 -11.61 16.47
CA ASN A 118 11.66 -10.75 16.74
C ASN A 118 11.30 -9.42 17.43
N LEU A 119 10.06 -8.97 17.30
CA LEU A 119 9.59 -7.70 17.86
C LEU A 119 8.57 -7.88 19.00
N ALA A 120 8.37 -9.10 19.53
CA ALA A 120 7.46 -9.33 20.67
C ALA A 120 7.79 -8.38 21.85
N LEU A 121 6.74 -7.86 22.50
CA LEU A 121 6.82 -7.02 23.71
C LEU A 121 7.06 -7.88 24.95
#